data_6885c70ae35f13e111393f8cf642853a
#
_entry.id   6885c70ae35f13e111393f8cf642853a
#
_cell.length_a   1.000
_cell.length_b   1.000
_cell.length_c   1.000
_cell.angle_alpha   90.00
_cell.angle_beta   90.00
_cell.angle_gamma   90.00
#
_symmetry.space_group_name_H-M   'P 1'
#
loop_
_entity.id
_entity.type
_entity.pdbx_description
1 polymer ?
#
loop_
_entity_poly.entity_id
_entity_poly.type
_entity_poly.pdbx_seq_one_letter_code
_entity_poly.pdbx_strand_id
1 'polypeptide(L)'
;MAGFEWYSMLSAGSENGLEKRLARLARAGCAGVFAVPAYEENSLNDDRGLRFAETMIRLCRAAGMKCLVFADARADTICALDALWPDAIVMEAGALTEERPKLGAPLGLWARSGGCAADTSFIIGSRREEGVPFYADDAGLLSSELDAGYVGALANVVPEFFQMLKSALDAGDRVRAENALDFLRVVAGYGFAPEDVEYLYIKEGIPSAPVARERKELDAFLRLKRYMYYSLLRHEPSELLTGYDVSFPECHASTVLPLEDGRVLCVYFAGSHEGADDVGIWLSARENGAWRRPRRIAKVNDTAHWNPVIFAADDGIRVVFRVGRTIPGWVSYTMTSADGGETWSEPMPLGADNPAGGPVRNKPIRLADGRMLAPNSDESAEAWLPRVDESTDGGRTFHRLAPILLNRTDEAAPDFMPGVGAIQPTLWESAPGRVHALLRTQAGRVYRSDSEDGGRTWSTAYPTALPNNNSGIDLAVDGDALYLALNPTTGTWGPRTPLVVMKSTDNGETFADFATLADDPIDDRHGREGQFCYPAIVARGGRLHITYTHNRKSIAYAEIRLREGRE
;
A
#
# COMPACT_ATOMS: atom_id res chain seq x y z
N MET A 1 -2.01 10.59 27.87
CA MET A 1 -2.00 11.78 26.99
C MET A 1 -3.13 11.64 25.97
N ALA A 2 -4.31 12.12 26.29
CA ALA A 2 -5.39 12.21 25.31
C ALA A 2 -5.31 13.63 24.73
N GLY A 3 -4.92 13.76 23.45
CA GLY A 3 -5.04 15.05 22.79
C GLY A 3 -3.91 15.50 21.88
N PHE A 4 -2.94 14.64 21.48
CA PHE A 4 -1.98 15.07 20.47
C PHE A 4 -2.72 15.36 19.15
N GLU A 5 -2.67 16.62 18.72
CA GLU A 5 -3.19 17.06 17.41
C GLU A 5 -2.03 17.60 16.57
N TRP A 6 -2.07 17.35 15.28
CA TRP A 6 -1.12 17.91 14.33
C TRP A 6 -1.84 18.54 13.15
N TYR A 7 -1.24 19.60 12.64
CA TYR A 7 -1.79 20.42 11.59
C TYR A 7 -0.76 20.62 10.49
N SER A 8 -1.19 20.61 9.24
CA SER A 8 -0.32 20.91 8.11
C SER A 8 -0.32 22.40 7.81
N MET A 9 0.86 22.98 7.59
CA MET A 9 1.00 24.37 7.21
C MET A 9 0.84 24.52 5.69
N LEU A 10 -0.10 25.35 5.25
CA LEU A 10 -0.31 25.69 3.84
C LEU A 10 -0.25 27.19 3.65
N SER A 11 0.44 27.64 2.59
CA SER A 11 0.62 29.05 2.23
C SER A 11 -0.17 29.43 0.98
N ALA A 12 -0.42 30.73 0.80
CA ALA A 12 -1.21 31.30 -0.29
C ALA A 12 -0.69 31.01 -1.72
N GLY A 13 0.54 30.53 -1.89
CA GLY A 13 1.10 30.18 -3.20
C GLY A 13 0.72 28.80 -3.71
N SER A 14 -0.02 27.98 -2.95
CA SER A 14 -0.22 26.54 -3.22
C SER A 14 -1.67 26.16 -3.58
N GLU A 15 -2.39 27.00 -4.29
CA GLU A 15 -3.81 26.75 -4.60
C GLU A 15 -4.06 25.58 -5.55
N ASN A 16 -3.08 25.23 -6.40
CA ASN A 16 -3.23 24.13 -7.35
C ASN A 16 -3.28 22.77 -6.65
N GLY A 17 -4.37 22.04 -6.88
CA GLY A 17 -4.57 20.70 -6.28
C GLY A 17 -4.89 20.71 -4.78
N LEU A 18 -5.27 21.85 -4.21
CA LEU A 18 -5.53 22.04 -2.79
C LEU A 18 -6.54 21.02 -2.22
N GLU A 19 -7.63 20.75 -2.94
CA GLU A 19 -8.64 19.76 -2.51
C GLU A 19 -8.05 18.35 -2.37
N LYS A 20 -7.18 17.94 -3.30
CA LYS A 20 -6.51 16.63 -3.22
C LYS A 20 -5.48 16.56 -2.09
N ARG A 21 -4.79 17.67 -1.81
CA ARG A 21 -3.87 17.78 -0.67
C ARG A 21 -4.63 17.67 0.65
N LEU A 22 -5.74 18.38 0.80
CA LEU A 22 -6.61 18.28 1.98
C LEU A 22 -7.17 16.89 2.16
N ALA A 23 -7.65 16.25 1.08
CA ALA A 23 -8.14 14.87 1.15
C ALA A 23 -7.04 13.88 1.57
N ARG A 24 -5.77 14.08 1.15
CA ARG A 24 -4.63 13.27 1.62
C ARG A 24 -4.38 13.47 3.11
N LEU A 25 -4.32 14.72 3.56
CA LEU A 25 -4.08 15.07 4.96
C LEU A 25 -5.20 14.54 5.87
N ALA A 26 -6.46 14.66 5.44
CA ALA A 26 -7.61 14.12 6.17
C ALA A 26 -7.53 12.59 6.31
N ARG A 27 -7.17 11.86 5.22
CA ARG A 27 -6.95 10.40 5.29
C ARG A 27 -5.81 10.00 6.22
N ALA A 28 -4.78 10.82 6.32
CA ALA A 28 -3.68 10.59 7.26
C ALA A 28 -4.03 11.01 8.72
N GLY A 29 -5.28 11.39 8.99
CA GLY A 29 -5.72 11.76 10.33
C GLY A 29 -5.21 13.11 10.81
N CYS A 30 -4.86 14.02 9.88
CA CYS A 30 -4.52 15.40 10.20
C CYS A 30 -5.72 16.11 10.82
N ALA A 31 -5.54 16.74 11.97
CA ALA A 31 -6.62 17.42 12.68
C ALA A 31 -7.14 18.64 11.90
N GLY A 32 -6.25 19.28 11.13
CA GLY A 32 -6.62 20.44 10.36
C GLY A 32 -5.44 21.07 9.60
N VAL A 33 -5.64 22.27 9.13
CA VAL A 33 -4.65 23.03 8.38
C VAL A 33 -4.37 24.36 9.07
N PHE A 34 -3.11 24.74 9.08
CA PHE A 34 -2.65 26.05 9.51
C PHE A 34 -2.43 26.91 8.27
N ALA A 35 -3.35 27.80 8.00
CA ALA A 35 -3.30 28.71 6.87
C ALA A 35 -2.41 29.91 7.20
N VAL A 36 -1.27 30.00 6.51
CA VAL A 36 -0.30 31.09 6.66
C VAL A 36 -0.27 31.88 5.35
N PRO A 37 -0.43 33.23 5.39
CA PRO A 37 -0.20 34.07 4.21
C PRO A 37 1.24 33.95 3.75
N ALA A 38 1.48 34.19 2.46
CA ALA A 38 2.80 34.03 1.84
C ALA A 38 3.93 34.73 2.62
N TYR A 39 5.03 34.04 2.82
CA TYR A 39 6.16 34.39 3.69
C TYR A 39 6.90 35.67 3.31
N GLU A 40 6.73 36.24 2.11
CA GLU A 40 7.64 37.25 1.57
C GLU A 40 7.15 38.67 1.58
N GLU A 41 5.85 38.95 1.78
CA GLU A 41 5.33 40.33 1.85
C GLU A 41 4.15 40.40 2.81
N ASN A 42 4.33 40.98 3.94
CA ASN A 42 3.42 41.70 4.88
C ASN A 42 1.90 41.75 4.55
N SER A 43 1.18 40.67 4.25
CA SER A 43 -0.13 40.96 3.77
C SER A 43 -1.26 39.97 4.01
N LEU A 44 -1.61 39.75 5.26
CA LEU A 44 -3.03 39.55 5.55
C LEU A 44 -3.84 40.86 5.38
N ASN A 45 -3.16 41.97 5.13
CA ASN A 45 -3.76 43.28 4.95
C ASN A 45 -4.25 43.58 3.55
N ASP A 46 -4.00 42.72 2.58
CA ASP A 46 -4.61 42.85 1.28
C ASP A 46 -5.78 41.87 1.13
N ASP A 47 -6.69 42.19 0.25
CA ASP A 47 -7.83 41.34 -0.11
C ASP A 47 -7.43 39.90 -0.54
N ARG A 48 -6.17 39.63 -0.83
CA ARG A 48 -5.70 38.26 -1.23
C ARG A 48 -5.55 37.36 -0.03
N GLY A 49 -4.93 37.84 1.07
CA GLY A 49 -4.76 37.06 2.30
C GLY A 49 -6.09 36.67 2.93
N LEU A 50 -7.04 37.61 2.98
CA LEU A 50 -8.38 37.32 3.49
C LEU A 50 -9.15 36.34 2.60
N ARG A 51 -9.10 36.50 1.25
CA ARG A 51 -9.71 35.54 0.32
C ARG A 51 -9.09 34.15 0.42
N PHE A 52 -7.78 34.08 0.64
CA PHE A 52 -7.11 32.78 0.88
C PHE A 52 -7.61 32.16 2.18
N ALA A 53 -7.68 32.89 3.29
CA ALA A 53 -8.21 32.38 4.56
C ALA A 53 -9.66 31.92 4.42
N GLU A 54 -10.52 32.66 3.76
CA GLU A 54 -11.91 32.29 3.48
C GLU A 54 -12.00 30.99 2.66
N THR A 55 -11.18 30.90 1.61
CA THR A 55 -11.11 29.68 0.77
C THR A 55 -10.68 28.49 1.58
N MET A 56 -9.64 28.62 2.42
CA MET A 56 -9.14 27.56 3.27
C MET A 56 -10.18 27.09 4.30
N ILE A 57 -10.83 28.03 4.99
CA ILE A 57 -11.89 27.71 5.95
C ILE A 57 -13.02 26.92 5.28
N ARG A 58 -13.46 27.34 4.11
CA ARG A 58 -14.52 26.65 3.33
C ARG A 58 -14.11 25.24 2.92
N LEU A 59 -12.91 25.07 2.39
CA LEU A 59 -12.41 23.77 1.93
C LEU A 59 -12.13 22.82 3.10
N CYS A 60 -11.56 23.31 4.20
CA CYS A 60 -11.35 22.50 5.40
C CYS A 60 -12.66 21.99 5.98
N ARG A 61 -13.69 22.85 6.07
CA ARG A 61 -15.04 22.45 6.51
C ARG A 61 -15.64 21.37 5.60
N ALA A 62 -15.49 21.51 4.28
CA ALA A 62 -15.95 20.50 3.33
C ALA A 62 -15.21 19.16 3.48
N ALA A 63 -13.95 19.19 3.91
CA ALA A 63 -13.13 18.00 4.19
C ALA A 63 -13.27 17.45 5.62
N GLY A 64 -14.10 18.08 6.47
CA GLY A 64 -14.26 17.69 7.89
C GLY A 64 -13.03 18.00 8.75
N MET A 65 -12.18 18.95 8.33
CA MET A 65 -10.95 19.35 9.00
C MET A 65 -11.10 20.71 9.67
N LYS A 66 -10.32 20.94 10.73
CA LYS A 66 -10.20 22.27 11.35
C LYS A 66 -9.36 23.20 10.47
N CYS A 67 -9.63 24.48 10.51
CA CYS A 67 -8.81 25.52 9.88
C CYS A 67 -8.31 26.51 10.94
N LEU A 68 -7.01 26.47 11.21
CA LEU A 68 -6.32 27.46 12.04
C LEU A 68 -5.79 28.56 11.13
N VAL A 69 -5.99 29.81 11.47
CA VAL A 69 -5.55 30.94 10.65
C VAL A 69 -4.52 31.76 11.43
N PHE A 70 -3.37 32.01 10.81
CA PHE A 70 -2.34 32.86 11.40
C PHE A 70 -2.77 34.34 11.34
N ALA A 71 -2.62 35.03 12.45
CA ALA A 71 -2.77 36.46 12.55
C ALA A 71 -1.48 37.11 13.05
N ASP A 72 -1.10 38.24 12.41
CA ASP A 72 -0.14 39.13 13.04
C ASP A 72 -0.84 39.90 14.21
N ALA A 73 -0.05 40.53 15.06
CA ALA A 73 -0.55 41.19 16.27
C ALA A 73 -1.40 42.45 16.02
N ARG A 74 -1.81 42.77 14.78
CA ARG A 74 -2.59 43.96 14.45
C ARG A 74 -4.09 43.71 14.67
N ALA A 75 -4.72 44.56 15.44
CA ALA A 75 -6.13 44.46 15.83
C ALA A 75 -7.09 44.36 14.63
N ASP A 76 -6.83 45.12 13.56
CA ASP A 76 -7.70 45.13 12.37
C ASP A 76 -7.65 43.80 11.62
N THR A 77 -6.47 43.19 11.51
CA THR A 77 -6.28 41.85 10.92
C THR A 77 -6.98 40.77 11.73
N ILE A 78 -6.83 40.84 13.05
CA ILE A 78 -7.45 39.88 13.97
C ILE A 78 -8.99 39.97 13.87
N CYS A 79 -9.55 41.17 13.89
CA CYS A 79 -11.00 41.36 13.77
C CYS A 79 -11.53 40.88 12.41
N ALA A 80 -10.81 41.14 11.32
CA ALA A 80 -11.20 40.67 9.99
C ALA A 80 -11.20 39.14 9.87
N LEU A 81 -10.22 38.47 10.47
CA LEU A 81 -10.15 37.01 10.51
C LEU A 81 -11.20 36.38 11.42
N ASP A 82 -11.49 37.01 12.57
CA ASP A 82 -12.54 36.54 13.48
C ASP A 82 -13.91 36.54 12.82
N ALA A 83 -14.18 37.51 11.94
CA ALA A 83 -15.41 37.60 11.16
C ALA A 83 -15.60 36.40 10.17
N LEU A 84 -14.54 35.69 9.79
CA LEU A 84 -14.59 34.50 8.93
C LEU A 84 -14.92 33.21 9.69
N TRP A 85 -14.96 33.25 11.02
CA TRP A 85 -15.25 32.13 11.90
C TRP A 85 -14.30 30.93 11.67
N PRO A 86 -12.96 31.12 11.77
CA PRO A 86 -12.02 29.99 11.76
C PRO A 86 -12.18 29.11 13.01
N ASP A 87 -11.64 27.90 12.99
CA ASP A 87 -11.63 27.03 14.17
C ASP A 87 -10.71 27.56 15.29
N ALA A 88 -9.65 28.28 14.94
CA ALA A 88 -8.87 29.12 15.85
C ALA A 88 -8.08 30.18 15.08
N ILE A 89 -7.77 31.28 15.78
CA ILE A 89 -6.77 32.26 15.34
C ILE A 89 -5.48 31.96 16.11
N VAL A 90 -4.38 31.84 15.41
CA VAL A 90 -3.07 31.49 15.98
C VAL A 90 -2.14 32.69 15.81
N MET A 91 -1.47 33.07 16.89
CA MET A 91 -0.52 34.18 16.93
C MET A 91 0.86 33.69 17.32
N GLU A 92 1.91 34.38 16.89
CA GLU A 92 3.27 34.11 17.34
C GLU A 92 3.35 34.36 18.87
N ALA A 93 3.99 33.41 19.59
CA ALA A 93 4.00 33.41 21.07
C ALA A 93 4.60 34.70 21.69
N GLY A 94 5.56 35.32 20.98
CA GLY A 94 6.17 36.58 21.39
C GLY A 94 5.35 37.84 21.09
N ALA A 95 4.29 37.71 20.30
CA ALA A 95 3.48 38.84 19.86
C ALA A 95 2.32 39.18 20.81
N LEU A 96 2.04 38.36 21.82
CA LEU A 96 0.95 38.56 22.77
C LEU A 96 1.31 39.66 23.77
N THR A 97 0.61 40.80 23.67
CA THR A 97 0.66 41.85 24.69
C THR A 97 -0.23 41.50 25.90
N GLU A 98 -0.14 42.28 26.98
CA GLU A 98 -0.90 42.04 28.22
C GLU A 98 -2.44 42.07 28.05
N GLU A 99 -2.96 42.75 27.04
CA GLU A 99 -4.40 42.79 26.74
C GLU A 99 -4.77 41.76 25.67
N ARG A 100 -5.57 40.75 26.05
CA ARG A 100 -6.14 39.77 25.12
C ARG A 100 -7.29 40.37 24.31
N PRO A 101 -7.29 40.19 22.97
CA PRO A 101 -8.44 40.57 22.16
C PRO A 101 -9.66 39.70 22.53
N LYS A 102 -10.85 40.31 22.58
CA LYS A 102 -12.12 39.57 22.72
C LYS A 102 -12.52 39.04 21.37
N LEU A 103 -12.32 37.74 21.17
CA LEU A 103 -12.58 37.05 19.90
C LEU A 103 -13.73 36.06 20.06
N GLY A 104 -14.48 35.83 18.98
CA GLY A 104 -15.47 34.75 18.87
C GLY A 104 -14.80 33.40 18.62
N ALA A 105 -13.69 33.37 17.89
CA ALA A 105 -12.90 32.20 17.65
C ALA A 105 -11.89 31.92 18.79
N PRO A 106 -11.55 30.64 19.07
CA PRO A 106 -10.49 30.27 20.01
C PRO A 106 -9.14 30.89 19.62
N LEU A 107 -8.36 31.31 20.62
CA LEU A 107 -6.98 31.78 20.42
C LEU A 107 -5.97 30.65 20.68
N GLY A 108 -5.00 30.50 19.80
CA GLY A 108 -3.86 29.61 19.94
C GLY A 108 -2.54 30.38 19.88
N LEU A 109 -1.47 29.81 20.38
CA LEU A 109 -0.13 30.38 20.32
C LEU A 109 0.80 29.48 19.50
N TRP A 110 1.56 30.08 18.61
CA TRP A 110 2.54 29.41 17.79
C TRP A 110 3.96 29.74 18.25
N ALA A 111 4.71 28.70 18.60
CA ALA A 111 6.14 28.80 18.85
C ALA A 111 6.88 28.57 17.53
N ARG A 112 7.36 29.66 16.91
CA ARG A 112 8.06 29.64 15.63
C ARG A 112 9.50 29.14 15.78
N SER A 113 9.94 28.24 14.89
CA SER A 113 11.33 27.81 14.80
C SER A 113 12.22 28.99 14.37
N GLY A 114 13.29 29.24 15.10
CA GLY A 114 14.23 30.36 14.87
C GLY A 114 14.68 31.02 16.17
N GLY A 115 13.99 30.72 17.30
CA GLY A 115 14.46 30.99 18.63
C GLY A 115 15.29 29.81 19.20
N CYS A 116 16.04 30.05 20.26
CA CYS A 116 16.69 28.99 21.00
C CYS A 116 15.62 28.00 21.53
N ALA A 117 15.84 26.69 21.35
CA ALA A 117 14.90 25.65 21.85
C ALA A 117 14.59 25.79 23.35
N ALA A 118 15.54 26.31 24.14
CA ALA A 118 15.35 26.59 25.56
C ALA A 118 14.34 27.73 25.80
N ASP A 119 14.35 28.76 24.96
CA ASP A 119 13.42 29.89 25.07
C ASP A 119 12.00 29.46 24.70
N THR A 120 11.86 28.64 23.66
CA THR A 120 10.57 28.10 23.23
C THR A 120 9.96 27.18 24.28
N SER A 121 10.76 26.29 24.87
CA SER A 121 10.33 25.41 25.98
C SER A 121 9.93 26.19 27.22
N PHE A 122 10.63 27.30 27.53
CA PHE A 122 10.28 28.18 28.63
C PHE A 122 8.94 28.90 28.39
N ILE A 123 8.72 29.42 27.19
CA ILE A 123 7.46 30.07 26.81
C ILE A 123 6.29 29.10 26.89
N ILE A 124 6.44 27.88 26.37
CA ILE A 124 5.44 26.82 26.46
C ILE A 124 5.11 26.52 27.93
N GLY A 125 6.13 26.33 28.76
CA GLY A 125 5.97 26.04 30.19
C GLY A 125 5.26 27.16 30.96
N SER A 126 5.61 28.43 30.71
CA SER A 126 5.06 29.59 31.43
C SER A 126 3.61 29.91 31.06
N ARG A 127 3.14 29.52 29.84
CA ARG A 127 1.77 29.82 29.37
C ARG A 127 0.81 28.64 29.50
N ARG A 128 1.31 27.45 29.89
CA ARG A 128 0.51 26.23 30.03
C ARG A 128 -0.61 26.35 31.06
N GLU A 129 -0.38 27.14 32.11
CA GLU A 129 -1.37 27.39 33.17
C GLU A 129 -2.57 28.22 32.72
N GLU A 130 -2.48 28.88 31.55
CA GLU A 130 -3.52 29.76 31.04
C GLU A 130 -4.59 29.05 30.18
N GLY A 131 -4.44 27.75 29.92
CA GLY A 131 -5.39 26.95 29.14
C GLY A 131 -5.44 27.28 27.63
N VAL A 132 -4.42 27.97 27.11
CA VAL A 132 -4.30 28.33 25.70
C VAL A 132 -3.53 27.21 24.97
N PRO A 133 -4.05 26.65 23.86
CA PRO A 133 -3.33 25.62 23.13
C PRO A 133 -2.05 26.15 22.48
N PHE A 134 -0.98 25.37 22.57
CA PHE A 134 0.31 25.65 21.95
C PHE A 134 0.53 24.77 20.74
N TYR A 135 1.21 25.33 19.72
CA TYR A 135 1.62 24.64 18.52
C TYR A 135 3.09 24.90 18.25
N ALA A 136 3.85 23.84 17.97
CA ALA A 136 5.25 23.91 17.60
C ALA A 136 5.45 23.55 16.13
N ASP A 137 6.32 24.26 15.43
CA ASP A 137 6.68 23.99 14.02
C ASP A 137 8.03 23.27 13.90
N ASP A 138 8.71 23.02 14.99
CA ASP A 138 9.96 22.27 15.04
C ASP A 138 9.71 20.85 15.60
N ALA A 139 9.95 19.85 14.76
CA ALA A 139 9.85 18.44 15.15
C ALA A 139 10.86 18.05 16.24
N GLY A 140 11.97 18.80 16.37
CA GLY A 140 12.93 18.63 17.47
C GLY A 140 12.38 18.94 18.86
N LEU A 141 11.31 19.76 18.94
CA LEU A 141 10.61 20.09 20.19
C LEU A 141 9.54 19.06 20.55
N LEU A 142 9.18 18.14 19.64
CA LEU A 142 8.24 17.08 19.92
C LEU A 142 8.88 16.06 20.86
N SER A 143 8.24 15.80 21.98
CA SER A 143 8.58 14.70 22.88
C SER A 143 7.31 14.03 23.36
N SER A 144 7.43 12.78 23.82
CA SER A 144 6.32 12.04 24.42
C SER A 144 5.76 12.69 25.70
N GLU A 145 6.49 13.67 26.25
CA GLU A 145 6.17 14.38 27.50
C GLU A 145 5.56 15.79 27.24
N LEU A 146 5.69 16.33 26.02
CA LEU A 146 5.17 17.64 25.63
C LEU A 146 3.70 17.54 25.20
N ASP A 147 2.85 18.27 25.89
CA ASP A 147 1.41 18.40 25.61
C ASP A 147 1.17 19.56 24.62
N ALA A 148 1.87 19.52 23.49
CA ALA A 148 1.80 20.52 22.44
C ALA A 148 1.41 19.88 21.11
N GLY A 149 0.56 20.52 20.35
CA GLY A 149 0.27 20.15 18.96
C GLY A 149 1.44 20.51 18.04
N TYR A 150 1.53 19.85 16.91
CA TYR A 150 2.48 20.19 15.86
C TYR A 150 1.80 20.96 14.73
N VAL A 151 2.45 22.04 14.30
CA VAL A 151 2.05 22.85 13.14
C VAL A 151 3.29 23.06 12.29
N GLY A 152 3.30 22.59 11.05
CA GLY A 152 4.46 22.83 10.20
C GLY A 152 4.42 22.20 8.82
N ALA A 153 5.35 22.63 7.96
CA ALA A 153 5.48 22.14 6.58
C ALA A 153 5.88 20.66 6.52
N LEU A 154 6.55 20.13 7.55
CA LEU A 154 6.95 18.73 7.62
C LEU A 154 5.75 17.78 7.54
N ALA A 155 4.59 18.17 8.09
CA ALA A 155 3.36 17.40 7.99
C ALA A 155 2.86 17.22 6.53
N ASN A 156 3.26 18.09 5.61
CA ASN A 156 2.98 17.92 4.18
C ASN A 156 3.84 16.83 3.53
N VAL A 157 5.04 16.63 4.04
CA VAL A 157 6.04 15.69 3.49
C VAL A 157 5.82 14.28 4.01
N VAL A 158 5.54 14.15 5.32
CA VAL A 158 5.46 12.85 6.02
C VAL A 158 4.23 12.74 6.92
N PRO A 159 3.00 13.01 6.42
CA PRO A 159 1.78 13.01 7.23
C PRO A 159 1.50 11.65 7.89
N GLU A 160 1.90 10.55 7.23
CA GLU A 160 1.75 9.19 7.74
C GLU A 160 2.53 8.93 9.03
N PHE A 161 3.68 9.58 9.23
CA PHE A 161 4.46 9.45 10.47
C PHE A 161 3.83 10.20 11.64
N PHE A 162 3.18 11.33 11.39
CA PHE A 162 2.38 12.01 12.40
C PHE A 162 1.17 11.18 12.83
N GLN A 163 0.50 10.52 11.88
CA GLN A 163 -0.59 9.59 12.20
C GLN A 163 -0.09 8.40 13.01
N MET A 164 1.08 7.86 12.66
CA MET A 164 1.70 6.76 13.40
C MET A 164 2.06 7.17 14.83
N LEU A 165 2.65 8.36 15.00
CA LEU A 165 2.94 8.93 16.32
C LEU A 165 1.67 9.06 17.16
N LYS A 166 0.61 9.67 16.57
CA LYS A 166 -0.67 9.79 17.24
C LYS A 166 -1.24 8.44 17.67
N SER A 167 -1.27 7.47 16.77
CA SER A 167 -1.80 6.13 17.06
C SER A 167 -1.00 5.43 18.16
N ALA A 168 0.33 5.59 18.18
CA ALA A 168 1.18 5.02 19.22
C ALA A 168 0.95 5.68 20.59
N LEU A 169 0.81 7.01 20.61
CA LEU A 169 0.50 7.77 21.83
C LEU A 169 -0.88 7.40 22.40
N ASP A 170 -1.90 7.31 21.55
CA ASP A 170 -3.26 6.91 21.93
C ASP A 170 -3.29 5.49 22.50
N ALA A 171 -2.46 4.58 21.97
CA ALA A 171 -2.31 3.20 22.45
C ALA A 171 -1.38 3.06 23.66
N GLY A 172 -0.67 4.11 24.09
CA GLY A 172 0.34 4.05 25.14
C GLY A 172 1.62 3.30 24.74
N ASP A 173 1.84 3.07 23.44
CA ASP A 173 3.03 2.40 22.90
C ASP A 173 4.20 3.39 22.78
N ARG A 174 4.95 3.50 23.87
CA ARG A 174 6.08 4.45 23.97
C ARG A 174 7.20 4.15 22.98
N VAL A 175 7.50 2.87 22.73
CA VAL A 175 8.60 2.48 21.83
C VAL A 175 8.28 2.91 20.41
N ARG A 176 7.07 2.64 19.95
CA ARG A 176 6.63 3.04 18.61
C ARG A 176 6.53 4.57 18.48
N ALA A 177 6.08 5.26 19.53
CA ALA A 177 6.05 6.72 19.55
C ALA A 177 7.44 7.33 19.42
N GLU A 178 8.44 6.85 20.21
CA GLU A 178 9.82 7.34 20.11
C GLU A 178 10.46 7.05 18.74
N ASN A 179 10.24 5.87 18.18
CA ASN A 179 10.74 5.54 16.83
C ASN A 179 10.16 6.48 15.76
N ALA A 180 8.86 6.80 15.83
CA ALA A 180 8.24 7.76 14.92
C ALA A 180 8.80 9.18 15.13
N LEU A 181 9.02 9.61 16.38
CA LEU A 181 9.64 10.89 16.72
C LEU A 181 11.07 10.99 16.21
N ASP A 182 11.87 9.94 16.36
CA ASP A 182 13.27 9.93 15.90
C ASP A 182 13.32 10.09 14.37
N PHE A 183 12.42 9.45 13.64
CA PHE A 183 12.33 9.65 12.19
C PHE A 183 11.91 11.08 11.84
N LEU A 184 10.89 11.64 12.51
CA LEU A 184 10.45 13.02 12.30
C LEU A 184 11.58 14.03 12.57
N ARG A 185 12.41 13.81 13.61
CA ARG A 185 13.58 14.63 13.91
C ARG A 185 14.64 14.57 12.82
N VAL A 186 14.92 13.36 12.30
CA VAL A 186 15.86 13.18 11.17
C VAL A 186 15.33 13.91 9.94
N VAL A 187 14.06 13.75 9.60
CA VAL A 187 13.46 14.38 8.41
C VAL A 187 13.42 15.91 8.55
N ALA A 188 13.16 16.44 9.74
CA ALA A 188 13.21 17.88 10.01
C ALA A 188 14.59 18.48 9.71
N GLY A 189 15.65 17.72 9.93
CA GLY A 189 17.03 18.14 9.64
C GLY A 189 17.36 18.30 8.14
N TYR A 190 16.51 17.81 7.22
CA TYR A 190 16.71 17.97 5.77
C TYR A 190 16.44 19.39 5.25
N GLY A 191 15.65 20.20 5.98
CA GLY A 191 15.39 21.59 5.62
C GLY A 191 14.73 21.75 4.24
N PHE A 192 13.59 21.10 3.99
CA PHE A 192 12.89 21.12 2.71
C PHE A 192 12.50 22.55 2.28
N ALA A 193 12.96 22.95 1.08
CA ALA A 193 12.46 24.16 0.44
C ALA A 193 11.03 23.92 -0.10
N PRO A 194 10.21 24.98 -0.29
CA PRO A 194 8.87 24.85 -0.88
C PRO A 194 8.84 24.03 -2.19
N GLU A 195 9.82 24.23 -3.05
CA GLU A 195 9.97 23.51 -4.33
C GLU A 195 10.27 22.02 -4.14
N ASP A 196 10.90 21.62 -3.04
CA ASP A 196 11.14 20.22 -2.70
C ASP A 196 9.81 19.54 -2.34
N VAL A 197 8.96 20.23 -1.58
CA VAL A 197 7.62 19.74 -1.24
C VAL A 197 6.76 19.56 -2.49
N GLU A 198 6.80 20.53 -3.43
CA GLU A 198 6.10 20.42 -4.72
C GLU A 198 6.61 19.22 -5.55
N TYR A 199 7.92 19.00 -5.61
CA TYR A 199 8.51 17.83 -6.26
C TYR A 199 8.02 16.51 -5.65
N LEU A 200 8.01 16.42 -4.32
CA LEU A 200 7.53 15.23 -3.61
C LEU A 200 6.05 14.96 -3.89
N TYR A 201 5.22 16.00 -3.94
CA TYR A 201 3.81 15.87 -4.31
C TYR A 201 3.63 15.30 -5.73
N ILE A 202 4.38 15.81 -6.71
CA ILE A 202 4.34 15.30 -8.09
C ILE A 202 4.69 13.80 -8.12
N LYS A 203 5.74 13.39 -7.40
CA LYS A 203 6.19 11.99 -7.34
C LYS A 203 5.17 11.08 -6.65
N GLU A 204 4.39 11.61 -5.71
CA GLU A 204 3.30 10.90 -5.04
C GLU A 204 1.96 10.98 -5.82
N GLY A 205 1.96 11.59 -7.01
CA GLY A 205 0.77 11.72 -7.85
C GLY A 205 -0.23 12.76 -7.36
N ILE A 206 0.21 13.71 -6.54
CA ILE A 206 -0.60 14.84 -6.05
C ILE A 206 -0.37 16.01 -7.01
N PRO A 207 -1.43 16.63 -7.55
CA PRO A 207 -1.29 17.80 -8.41
C PRO A 207 -0.54 18.92 -7.70
N SER A 208 0.47 19.47 -8.40
CA SER A 208 1.35 20.48 -7.85
C SER A 208 1.90 21.39 -8.95
N ALA A 209 2.57 22.47 -8.58
CA ALA A 209 3.22 23.34 -9.54
C ALA A 209 4.33 22.59 -10.31
N PRO A 210 4.55 22.88 -11.61
CA PRO A 210 5.61 22.23 -12.38
C PRO A 210 6.99 22.53 -11.78
N VAL A 211 7.79 21.48 -11.53
CA VAL A 211 9.16 21.60 -11.05
C VAL A 211 10.15 21.28 -12.19
N ALA A 212 11.07 22.20 -12.43
CA ALA A 212 11.91 22.22 -13.63
C ALA A 212 13.08 21.20 -13.65
N ARG A 213 13.35 20.46 -12.57
CA ARG A 213 14.51 19.55 -12.48
C ARG A 213 14.19 18.28 -11.69
N GLU A 214 14.75 17.15 -12.17
CA GLU A 214 14.85 15.93 -11.36
C GLU A 214 15.78 16.18 -10.15
N ARG A 215 15.36 15.71 -8.98
CA ARG A 215 16.10 15.83 -7.72
C ARG A 215 16.36 14.43 -7.15
N LYS A 216 17.50 13.84 -7.52
CA LYS A 216 17.87 12.47 -7.16
C LYS A 216 17.96 12.24 -5.65
N GLU A 217 18.32 13.27 -4.88
CA GLU A 217 18.35 13.22 -3.42
C GLU A 217 16.93 13.02 -2.84
N LEU A 218 15.94 13.68 -3.42
CA LEU A 218 14.55 13.54 -3.00
C LEU A 218 13.95 12.18 -3.40
N ASP A 219 14.36 11.61 -4.53
CA ASP A 219 14.00 10.22 -4.87
C ASP A 219 14.62 9.22 -3.87
N ALA A 220 15.85 9.46 -3.41
CA ALA A 220 16.44 8.67 -2.32
C ALA A 220 15.68 8.85 -0.99
N PHE A 221 15.28 10.07 -0.67
CA PHE A 221 14.45 10.37 0.49
C PHE A 221 13.10 9.64 0.43
N LEU A 222 12.40 9.65 -0.71
CA LEU A 222 11.13 8.92 -0.87
C LEU A 222 11.29 7.42 -0.66
N ARG A 223 12.40 6.83 -1.11
CA ARG A 223 12.71 5.42 -0.82
C ARG A 223 12.93 5.18 0.66
N LEU A 224 13.75 6.01 1.32
CA LEU A 224 14.00 5.94 2.74
C LEU A 224 12.71 6.13 3.57
N LYS A 225 11.93 7.16 3.24
CA LYS A 225 10.63 7.43 3.85
C LYS A 225 9.72 6.20 3.82
N ARG A 226 9.60 5.58 2.64
CA ARG A 226 8.78 4.38 2.45
C ARG A 226 9.31 3.21 3.28
N TYR A 227 10.61 2.96 3.22
CA TYR A 227 11.24 1.90 4.02
C TYR A 227 10.98 2.11 5.52
N MET A 228 11.27 3.30 6.06
CA MET A 228 11.07 3.61 7.48
C MET A 228 9.61 3.50 7.88
N TYR A 229 8.68 3.96 7.05
CA TYR A 229 7.25 3.83 7.33
C TYR A 229 6.84 2.36 7.52
N TYR A 230 7.18 1.50 6.55
CA TYR A 230 6.81 0.09 6.64
C TYR A 230 7.57 -0.68 7.72
N SER A 231 8.79 -0.24 8.07
CA SER A 231 9.53 -0.84 9.20
C SER A 231 8.90 -0.53 10.57
N LEU A 232 8.15 0.57 10.70
CA LEU A 232 7.43 0.94 11.92
C LEU A 232 6.00 0.39 11.99
N LEU A 233 5.47 -0.19 10.89
CA LEU A 233 4.19 -0.89 10.92
C LEU A 233 4.31 -2.22 11.66
N ARG A 234 3.15 -2.85 11.92
CA ARG A 234 3.09 -4.19 12.49
C ARG A 234 3.85 -5.16 11.59
N HIS A 235 4.97 -5.68 12.10
CA HIS A 235 5.71 -6.77 11.47
C HIS A 235 5.12 -8.11 11.85
N GLU A 236 4.84 -8.93 10.85
CA GLU A 236 4.43 -10.31 11.06
C GLU A 236 5.63 -11.22 10.79
N PRO A 237 5.99 -12.07 11.77
CA PRO A 237 7.12 -12.97 11.59
C PRO A 237 6.88 -13.93 10.44
N SER A 238 7.90 -14.11 9.61
CA SER A 238 7.89 -15.07 8.52
C SER A 238 8.92 -16.17 8.79
N GLU A 239 8.54 -17.40 8.45
CA GLU A 239 9.45 -18.55 8.49
C GLU A 239 9.82 -18.99 7.06
N LEU A 240 11.07 -19.36 6.82
CA LEU A 240 11.48 -19.92 5.55
C LEU A 240 11.03 -21.38 5.46
N LEU A 241 10.35 -21.76 4.37
CA LEU A 241 9.92 -23.13 4.13
C LEU A 241 11.11 -24.08 3.97
N THR A 242 12.22 -23.51 3.49
CA THR A 242 13.47 -24.24 3.29
C THR A 242 14.59 -23.42 3.88
N GLY A 243 15.52 -24.07 4.59
CA GLY A 243 16.84 -23.48 4.77
C GLY A 243 17.51 -23.29 3.41
N TYR A 244 18.62 -22.57 3.38
CA TYR A 244 19.39 -22.41 2.14
C TYR A 244 20.13 -23.70 1.70
N ASP A 245 20.01 -24.80 2.46
CA ASP A 245 20.55 -26.11 2.15
C ASP A 245 19.49 -26.98 1.46
N VAL A 246 19.15 -26.62 0.24
CA VAL A 246 18.21 -27.34 -0.63
C VAL A 246 18.88 -27.73 -1.95
N SER A 247 18.27 -28.68 -2.65
CA SER A 247 18.80 -29.26 -3.90
C SER A 247 18.62 -28.36 -5.13
N PHE A 248 18.17 -27.09 -4.96
CA PHE A 248 17.99 -26.14 -6.05
C PHE A 248 18.55 -24.77 -5.68
N PRO A 249 19.26 -24.09 -6.62
CA PRO A 249 19.79 -22.75 -6.41
C PRO A 249 18.73 -21.65 -6.31
N GLU A 250 17.61 -21.79 -7.04
CA GLU A 250 16.55 -20.78 -7.10
C GLU A 250 15.15 -21.40 -7.02
N CYS A 251 14.23 -20.64 -6.39
CA CYS A 251 12.81 -20.94 -6.37
C CYS A 251 11.97 -19.68 -6.48
N HIS A 252 10.74 -19.79 -7.01
CA HIS A 252 9.88 -18.63 -7.23
C HIS A 252 8.40 -18.99 -7.38
N ALA A 253 7.52 -17.95 -7.34
CA ALA A 253 6.10 -18.00 -7.67
C ALA A 253 5.33 -19.08 -6.89
N SER A 254 5.40 -18.99 -5.57
CA SER A 254 4.64 -19.88 -4.68
C SER A 254 3.15 -19.62 -4.70
N THR A 255 2.36 -20.67 -4.46
CA THR A 255 0.96 -20.60 -4.07
C THR A 255 0.69 -21.49 -2.86
N VAL A 256 -0.32 -21.15 -2.07
CA VAL A 256 -0.59 -21.72 -0.76
C VAL A 256 -2.02 -22.24 -0.65
N LEU A 257 -2.18 -23.39 -0.01
CA LEU A 257 -3.49 -23.97 0.31
C LEU A 257 -3.50 -24.48 1.75
N PRO A 258 -4.14 -23.77 2.69
CA PRO A 258 -4.41 -24.31 4.02
C PRO A 258 -5.53 -25.35 3.95
N LEU A 259 -5.34 -26.50 4.62
CA LEU A 259 -6.28 -27.61 4.66
C LEU A 259 -7.17 -27.57 5.92
N GLU A 260 -8.25 -28.36 5.92
CA GLU A 260 -9.18 -28.45 7.05
C GLU A 260 -8.56 -29.09 8.29
N ASP A 261 -7.62 -30.01 8.10
CA ASP A 261 -6.90 -30.70 9.18
C ASP A 261 -5.76 -29.85 9.80
N GLY A 262 -5.62 -28.59 9.38
CA GLY A 262 -4.60 -27.65 9.88
C GLY A 262 -3.25 -27.74 9.19
N ARG A 263 -3.08 -28.65 8.23
CA ARG A 263 -1.89 -28.66 7.35
C ARG A 263 -1.95 -27.49 6.36
N VAL A 264 -0.77 -27.05 5.91
CA VAL A 264 -0.63 -26.03 4.87
C VAL A 264 0.25 -26.59 3.77
N LEU A 265 -0.26 -26.57 2.54
CA LEU A 265 0.49 -26.94 1.35
C LEU A 265 0.98 -25.69 0.62
N CYS A 266 2.23 -25.72 0.17
CA CYS A 266 2.82 -24.67 -0.65
C CYS A 266 3.49 -25.29 -1.87
N VAL A 267 3.10 -24.85 -3.07
CA VAL A 267 3.74 -25.26 -4.33
C VAL A 267 4.44 -24.07 -4.97
N TYR A 268 5.55 -24.33 -5.62
CA TYR A 268 6.39 -23.34 -6.30
C TYR A 268 7.22 -23.99 -7.40
N PHE A 269 7.79 -23.21 -8.29
CA PHE A 269 8.80 -23.77 -9.19
C PHE A 269 10.22 -23.57 -8.64
N ALA A 270 11.12 -24.52 -8.90
CA ALA A 270 12.51 -24.41 -8.50
C ALA A 270 13.44 -25.21 -9.44
N GLY A 271 14.68 -24.73 -9.58
CA GLY A 271 15.74 -25.29 -10.41
C GLY A 271 17.00 -24.44 -10.36
N SER A 272 17.86 -24.52 -11.37
CA SER A 272 19.11 -23.76 -11.42
C SER A 272 18.88 -22.24 -11.52
N HIS A 273 17.92 -21.80 -12.33
CA HIS A 273 17.42 -20.44 -12.45
C HIS A 273 16.07 -20.43 -13.18
N GLU A 274 15.32 -19.33 -13.07
CA GLU A 274 14.04 -19.17 -13.75
C GLU A 274 14.19 -19.37 -15.27
N GLY A 275 13.39 -20.27 -15.87
CA GLY A 275 13.42 -20.59 -17.29
C GLY A 275 14.41 -21.67 -17.70
N ALA A 276 15.22 -22.20 -16.79
CA ALA A 276 16.12 -23.30 -17.08
C ALA A 276 15.37 -24.62 -17.32
N ASP A 277 15.95 -25.48 -18.16
CA ASP A 277 15.35 -26.75 -18.53
C ASP A 277 15.21 -27.76 -17.35
N ASP A 278 15.95 -27.55 -16.24
CA ASP A 278 15.88 -28.37 -15.02
C ASP A 278 14.76 -27.91 -14.04
N VAL A 279 14.14 -26.76 -14.28
CA VAL A 279 13.06 -26.24 -13.42
C VAL A 279 11.87 -27.21 -13.41
N GLY A 280 11.46 -27.60 -12.22
CA GLY A 280 10.28 -28.43 -11.97
C GLY A 280 9.35 -27.83 -10.93
N ILE A 281 8.23 -28.50 -10.64
CA ILE A 281 7.27 -28.10 -9.61
C ILE A 281 7.58 -28.85 -8.31
N TRP A 282 7.65 -28.08 -7.23
CA TRP A 282 7.99 -28.54 -5.89
C TRP A 282 6.86 -28.27 -4.91
N LEU A 283 6.75 -29.11 -3.90
CA LEU A 283 5.80 -29.02 -2.80
C LEU A 283 6.54 -29.00 -1.46
N SER A 284 6.17 -28.08 -0.61
CA SER A 284 6.42 -28.11 0.83
C SER A 284 5.11 -28.24 1.58
N ALA A 285 5.08 -29.06 2.63
CA ALA A 285 3.92 -29.25 3.49
C ALA A 285 4.27 -28.86 4.94
N ARG A 286 3.38 -28.11 5.59
CA ARG A 286 3.49 -27.74 7.02
C ARG A 286 2.55 -28.61 7.83
N GLU A 287 3.10 -29.28 8.83
CA GLU A 287 2.37 -30.13 9.77
C GLU A 287 2.85 -29.87 11.19
N ASN A 288 1.94 -29.86 12.14
CA ASN A 288 2.26 -29.67 13.55
C ASN A 288 3.20 -28.47 13.82
N GLY A 289 3.05 -27.40 13.03
CA GLY A 289 3.86 -26.19 13.16
C GLY A 289 5.23 -26.23 12.46
N ALA A 290 5.60 -27.29 11.76
CA ALA A 290 6.89 -27.42 11.10
C ALA A 290 6.76 -27.76 9.61
N TRP A 291 7.67 -27.22 8.79
CA TRP A 291 7.75 -27.52 7.35
C TRP A 291 8.53 -28.80 7.11
N ARG A 292 7.94 -29.68 6.30
CA ARG A 292 8.62 -30.86 5.79
C ARG A 292 9.64 -30.47 4.70
N ARG A 293 10.67 -31.32 4.50
CA ARG A 293 11.63 -31.12 3.41
C ARG A 293 10.90 -31.07 2.06
N PRO A 294 11.25 -30.10 1.17
CA PRO A 294 10.65 -30.00 -0.16
C PRO A 294 10.81 -31.26 -0.99
N ARG A 295 9.78 -31.57 -1.75
CA ARG A 295 9.85 -32.65 -2.74
C ARG A 295 9.39 -32.18 -4.11
N ARG A 296 10.07 -32.63 -5.17
CA ARG A 296 9.63 -32.36 -6.53
C ARG A 296 8.43 -33.26 -6.85
N ILE A 297 7.32 -32.65 -7.25
CA ILE A 297 6.06 -33.34 -7.55
C ILE A 297 5.78 -33.42 -9.06
N ALA A 298 6.37 -32.55 -9.88
CA ALA A 298 6.24 -32.66 -11.33
C ALA A 298 7.53 -32.23 -12.06
N LYS A 299 7.81 -33.00 -13.11
CA LYS A 299 8.79 -32.71 -14.15
C LYS A 299 8.37 -33.49 -15.40
N VAL A 300 7.73 -32.78 -16.35
CA VAL A 300 7.11 -33.43 -17.54
C VAL A 300 8.15 -33.84 -18.57
N ASN A 301 9.11 -32.96 -18.84
CA ASN A 301 10.20 -33.19 -19.80
C ASN A 301 11.35 -32.21 -19.48
N ASP A 302 12.40 -32.20 -20.29
CA ASP A 302 13.52 -31.28 -20.16
C ASP A 302 13.14 -29.87 -20.71
N THR A 303 12.17 -29.28 -20.05
CA THR A 303 11.62 -27.94 -20.38
C THR A 303 11.22 -27.24 -19.09
N ALA A 304 11.38 -25.92 -19.05
CA ALA A 304 11.05 -25.12 -17.87
C ALA A 304 9.58 -25.23 -17.47
N HIS A 305 9.33 -25.32 -16.16
CA HIS A 305 8.01 -25.31 -15.54
C HIS A 305 7.80 -24.01 -14.79
N TRP A 306 6.55 -23.46 -14.82
CA TRP A 306 6.27 -22.11 -14.38
C TRP A 306 4.97 -22.02 -13.58
N ASN A 307 4.91 -21.03 -12.67
CA ASN A 307 3.71 -20.50 -12.02
C ASN A 307 2.68 -21.58 -11.58
N PRO A 308 3.05 -22.53 -10.72
CA PRO A 308 2.08 -23.49 -10.21
C PRO A 308 1.03 -22.81 -9.35
N VAL A 309 -0.24 -23.24 -9.51
CA VAL A 309 -1.36 -22.79 -8.71
C VAL A 309 -2.02 -24.01 -8.07
N ILE A 310 -2.02 -24.04 -6.72
CA ILE A 310 -2.70 -25.08 -5.94
C ILE A 310 -4.05 -24.57 -5.47
N PHE A 311 -5.09 -25.38 -5.59
CA PHE A 311 -6.44 -25.04 -5.13
C PHE A 311 -7.28 -26.27 -4.82
N ALA A 312 -8.33 -26.10 -4.02
CA ALA A 312 -9.34 -27.14 -3.79
C ALA A 312 -10.28 -27.22 -5.00
N ALA A 313 -10.45 -28.42 -5.53
CA ALA A 313 -11.37 -28.78 -6.60
C ALA A 313 -12.42 -29.76 -6.07
N ASP A 314 -13.47 -30.08 -6.86
CA ASP A 314 -14.54 -30.98 -6.40
C ASP A 314 -14.06 -32.42 -6.20
N ASP A 315 -12.97 -32.81 -6.86
CA ASP A 315 -12.39 -34.15 -6.82
C ASP A 315 -11.12 -34.22 -5.94
N GLY A 316 -10.84 -33.23 -5.13
CA GLY A 316 -9.68 -33.17 -4.23
C GLY A 316 -8.85 -31.90 -4.39
N ILE A 317 -7.55 -32.03 -4.26
CA ILE A 317 -6.60 -30.93 -4.46
C ILE A 317 -6.05 -30.97 -5.87
N ARG A 318 -5.98 -29.83 -6.52
CA ARG A 318 -5.46 -29.70 -7.88
C ARG A 318 -4.29 -28.72 -7.93
N VAL A 319 -3.29 -29.07 -8.74
CA VAL A 319 -2.22 -28.16 -9.14
C VAL A 319 -2.28 -27.98 -10.65
N VAL A 320 -2.30 -26.72 -11.10
CA VAL A 320 -2.17 -26.35 -12.52
C VAL A 320 -0.87 -25.56 -12.66
N PHE A 321 -0.08 -25.86 -13.69
CA PHE A 321 1.20 -25.21 -13.95
C PHE A 321 1.48 -25.11 -15.44
N ARG A 322 2.40 -24.25 -15.82
CA ARG A 322 2.80 -24.03 -17.21
C ARG A 322 4.09 -24.79 -17.52
N VAL A 323 4.18 -25.33 -18.74
CA VAL A 323 5.37 -25.98 -19.29
C VAL A 323 5.69 -25.35 -20.64
N GLY A 324 6.90 -24.90 -20.84
CA GLY A 324 7.35 -24.29 -22.09
C GLY A 324 8.61 -23.46 -21.92
N ARG A 325 9.39 -23.32 -23.00
CA ARG A 325 10.64 -22.52 -23.00
C ARG A 325 10.38 -21.02 -23.10
N THR A 326 9.25 -20.64 -23.69
CA THR A 326 8.86 -19.24 -23.88
C THR A 326 7.42 -19.05 -23.43
N ILE A 327 7.11 -17.86 -22.90
CA ILE A 327 5.78 -17.55 -22.38
C ILE A 327 4.67 -17.72 -23.44
N PRO A 328 4.83 -17.26 -24.69
CA PRO A 328 3.80 -17.47 -25.73
C PRO A 328 3.56 -18.94 -26.11
N GLY A 329 4.52 -19.82 -25.84
CA GLY A 329 4.44 -21.25 -26.16
C GLY A 329 4.06 -22.14 -24.97
N TRP A 330 3.60 -21.57 -23.87
CA TRP A 330 3.21 -22.33 -22.68
C TRP A 330 2.02 -23.22 -22.90
N VAL A 331 2.10 -24.44 -22.37
CA VAL A 331 1.00 -25.40 -22.27
C VAL A 331 0.71 -25.64 -20.79
N SER A 332 -0.57 -25.63 -20.43
CA SER A 332 -1.01 -25.94 -19.07
C SER A 332 -1.05 -27.43 -18.83
N TYR A 333 -0.48 -27.83 -17.72
CA TYR A 333 -0.58 -29.17 -17.16
C TYR A 333 -1.33 -29.14 -15.83
N THR A 334 -2.00 -30.23 -15.53
CA THR A 334 -2.71 -30.43 -14.25
C THR A 334 -2.36 -31.77 -13.64
N MET A 335 -2.42 -31.82 -12.32
CA MET A 335 -2.33 -33.03 -11.52
C MET A 335 -3.23 -32.92 -10.30
N THR A 336 -3.67 -34.03 -9.75
CA THR A 336 -4.61 -34.12 -8.64
C THR A 336 -4.09 -34.97 -7.49
N SER A 337 -4.54 -34.66 -6.29
CA SER A 337 -4.34 -35.43 -5.07
C SER A 337 -5.69 -35.64 -4.37
N ALA A 338 -5.99 -36.88 -4.01
CA ALA A 338 -7.17 -37.28 -3.25
C ALA A 338 -6.89 -37.48 -1.75
N ASP A 339 -5.63 -37.39 -1.32
CA ASP A 339 -5.14 -37.76 0.02
C ASP A 339 -4.51 -36.58 0.77
N GLY A 340 -4.94 -35.36 0.40
CA GLY A 340 -4.44 -34.15 1.06
C GLY A 340 -3.00 -33.77 0.69
N GLY A 341 -2.56 -34.09 -0.53
CA GLY A 341 -1.25 -33.74 -1.07
C GLY A 341 -0.14 -34.72 -0.80
N GLU A 342 -0.44 -35.91 -0.24
CA GLU A 342 0.58 -36.97 0.00
C GLU A 342 1.01 -37.61 -1.31
N THR A 343 0.05 -38.03 -2.14
CA THR A 343 0.32 -38.55 -3.48
C THR A 343 -0.36 -37.75 -4.57
N TRP A 344 0.17 -37.81 -5.76
CA TRP A 344 -0.27 -37.02 -6.91
C TRP A 344 -0.42 -37.89 -8.14
N SER A 345 -1.42 -37.60 -8.98
CA SER A 345 -1.53 -38.20 -10.30
C SER A 345 -0.35 -37.79 -11.18
N GLU A 346 -0.13 -38.55 -12.28
CA GLU A 346 0.79 -38.11 -13.33
C GLU A 346 0.29 -36.76 -13.93
N PRO A 347 1.21 -35.83 -14.24
CA PRO A 347 0.86 -34.60 -14.93
C PRO A 347 0.25 -34.87 -16.30
N MET A 348 -0.88 -34.24 -16.59
CA MET A 348 -1.56 -34.30 -17.89
C MET A 348 -1.79 -32.92 -18.46
N PRO A 349 -1.79 -32.69 -19.79
CA PRO A 349 -2.25 -31.46 -20.41
C PRO A 349 -3.67 -31.11 -19.91
N LEU A 350 -3.91 -29.86 -19.57
CA LEU A 350 -5.19 -29.44 -18.97
C LEU A 350 -6.38 -29.52 -19.95
N GLY A 351 -6.15 -29.31 -21.24
CA GLY A 351 -7.16 -29.43 -22.28
C GLY A 351 -6.64 -29.01 -23.65
N ALA A 352 -7.10 -29.68 -24.70
CA ALA A 352 -6.68 -29.40 -26.07
C ALA A 352 -7.29 -28.09 -26.61
N ASP A 353 -8.54 -27.79 -26.23
CA ASP A 353 -9.29 -26.62 -26.74
C ASP A 353 -8.78 -25.28 -26.15
N ASN A 354 -8.13 -25.33 -24.99
CA ASN A 354 -7.50 -24.17 -24.36
C ASN A 354 -6.13 -24.56 -23.77
N PRO A 355 -5.11 -24.78 -24.63
CA PRO A 355 -3.82 -25.33 -24.19
C PRO A 355 -3.12 -24.53 -23.10
N ALA A 356 -3.30 -23.19 -23.07
CA ALA A 356 -2.82 -22.31 -22.02
C ALA A 356 -3.96 -21.88 -21.05
N GLY A 357 -4.96 -22.73 -20.88
CA GLY A 357 -6.12 -22.48 -20.01
C GLY A 357 -5.84 -22.67 -18.53
N GLY A 358 -6.84 -22.30 -17.73
CA GLY A 358 -6.83 -22.42 -16.28
C GLY A 358 -5.98 -21.38 -15.56
N PRO A 359 -5.88 -21.46 -14.24
CA PRO A 359 -5.25 -20.42 -13.44
C PRO A 359 -3.76 -20.26 -13.72
N VAL A 360 -3.29 -19.00 -13.73
CA VAL A 360 -1.88 -18.65 -13.77
C VAL A 360 -1.59 -17.67 -12.64
N ARG A 361 -0.58 -17.95 -11.85
CA ARG A 361 -0.06 -17.14 -10.75
C ARG A 361 -1.03 -17.04 -9.55
N ASN A 362 -2.29 -16.68 -9.76
CA ASN A 362 -3.28 -16.48 -8.71
C ASN A 362 -4.33 -17.61 -8.71
N LYS A 363 -4.85 -17.90 -7.52
CA LYS A 363 -5.83 -18.95 -7.30
C LYS A 363 -7.17 -18.67 -7.99
N PRO A 364 -7.90 -19.67 -8.45
CA PRO A 364 -9.28 -19.50 -8.88
C PRO A 364 -10.19 -19.18 -7.69
N ILE A 365 -11.31 -18.52 -7.99
CA ILE A 365 -12.40 -18.32 -7.03
C ILE A 365 -13.59 -19.20 -7.41
N ARG A 366 -14.39 -19.62 -6.42
CA ARG A 366 -15.69 -20.25 -6.63
C ARG A 366 -16.78 -19.21 -6.43
N LEU A 367 -17.63 -19.05 -7.43
CA LEU A 367 -18.77 -18.15 -7.40
C LEU A 367 -19.94 -18.75 -6.62
N ALA A 368 -20.87 -17.90 -6.21
CA ALA A 368 -22.11 -18.30 -5.52
C ALA A 368 -22.98 -19.25 -6.34
N ASP A 369 -22.87 -19.23 -7.69
CA ASP A 369 -23.58 -20.15 -8.59
C ASP A 369 -22.87 -21.51 -8.79
N GLY A 370 -21.72 -21.72 -8.14
CA GLY A 370 -20.94 -22.96 -8.17
C GLY A 370 -19.85 -23.00 -9.25
N ARG A 371 -19.86 -22.11 -10.24
CA ARG A 371 -18.77 -22.00 -11.23
C ARG A 371 -17.46 -21.59 -10.58
N MET A 372 -16.34 -21.92 -11.22
CA MET A 372 -15.04 -21.41 -10.84
C MET A 372 -14.52 -20.46 -11.91
N LEU A 373 -13.97 -19.34 -11.47
CA LEU A 373 -13.24 -18.41 -12.33
C LEU A 373 -11.75 -18.51 -12.05
N ALA A 374 -10.97 -18.76 -13.08
CA ALA A 374 -9.53 -18.87 -13.03
C ALA A 374 -8.86 -17.65 -13.66
N PRO A 375 -8.07 -16.89 -12.88
CA PRO A 375 -7.27 -15.80 -13.42
C PRO A 375 -6.28 -16.30 -14.45
N ASN A 376 -6.18 -15.63 -15.59
CA ASN A 376 -5.27 -15.98 -16.66
C ASN A 376 -4.78 -14.71 -17.40
N SER A 377 -3.85 -14.88 -18.34
CA SER A 377 -3.35 -13.81 -19.20
C SER A 377 -2.77 -14.38 -20.49
N ASP A 378 -2.86 -13.59 -21.56
CA ASP A 378 -2.10 -13.81 -22.78
C ASP A 378 -0.91 -12.84 -22.76
N GLU A 379 0.29 -13.35 -22.87
CA GLU A 379 1.51 -12.58 -22.70
C GLU A 379 2.41 -12.71 -23.93
N SER A 380 2.74 -11.59 -24.56
CA SER A 380 3.76 -11.48 -25.60
C SER A 380 4.71 -10.32 -25.33
N ALA A 381 5.70 -10.15 -26.18
CA ALA A 381 6.61 -9.01 -26.06
C ALA A 381 5.89 -7.67 -26.32
N GLU A 382 4.84 -7.68 -27.17
CA GLU A 382 4.13 -6.50 -27.64
C GLU A 382 2.88 -6.18 -26.82
N ALA A 383 2.27 -7.20 -26.20
CA ALA A 383 1.00 -7.05 -25.51
C ALA A 383 0.83 -8.04 -24.35
N TRP A 384 0.29 -7.51 -23.26
CA TRP A 384 -0.19 -8.24 -22.10
C TRP A 384 -1.70 -8.03 -21.98
N LEU A 385 -2.48 -9.10 -22.04
CA LEU A 385 -3.93 -9.07 -22.02
C LEU A 385 -4.44 -9.92 -20.86
N PRO A 386 -5.04 -9.30 -19.82
CA PRO A 386 -5.62 -10.04 -18.72
C PRO A 386 -6.90 -10.72 -19.18
N ARG A 387 -7.12 -11.93 -18.76
CA ARG A 387 -8.34 -12.69 -19.02
C ARG A 387 -8.72 -13.58 -17.85
N VAL A 388 -9.90 -14.13 -17.93
CA VAL A 388 -10.43 -15.08 -16.96
C VAL A 388 -10.95 -16.30 -17.73
N ASP A 389 -10.69 -17.48 -17.21
CA ASP A 389 -11.25 -18.73 -17.72
C ASP A 389 -12.31 -19.24 -16.74
N GLU A 390 -13.35 -19.91 -17.28
CA GLU A 390 -14.47 -20.47 -16.51
C GLU A 390 -14.37 -21.99 -16.45
N SER A 391 -14.65 -22.56 -15.27
CA SER A 391 -14.90 -24.00 -15.11
C SER A 391 -16.30 -24.22 -14.53
N THR A 392 -17.06 -25.12 -15.17
CA THR A 392 -18.40 -25.58 -14.73
C THR A 392 -18.39 -27.02 -14.22
N ASP A 393 -17.20 -27.65 -14.14
CA ASP A 393 -17.00 -29.05 -13.78
C ASP A 393 -16.10 -29.22 -12.53
N GLY A 394 -16.09 -28.19 -11.67
CA GLY A 394 -15.35 -28.22 -10.40
C GLY A 394 -13.84 -28.06 -10.54
N GLY A 395 -13.37 -27.42 -11.63
CA GLY A 395 -11.95 -27.11 -11.85
C GLY A 395 -11.22 -28.18 -12.67
N ARG A 396 -11.93 -29.09 -13.33
CA ARG A 396 -11.31 -30.12 -14.19
C ARG A 396 -10.92 -29.57 -15.56
N THR A 397 -11.81 -28.81 -16.17
CA THR A 397 -11.55 -28.10 -17.44
C THR A 397 -11.84 -26.63 -17.32
N PHE A 398 -11.21 -25.82 -18.18
CA PHE A 398 -11.35 -24.38 -18.17
C PHE A 398 -11.58 -23.84 -19.57
N HIS A 399 -12.66 -23.11 -19.74
CA HIS A 399 -13.07 -22.49 -21.01
C HIS A 399 -12.72 -21.01 -20.99
N ARG A 400 -12.19 -20.51 -22.08
CA ARG A 400 -11.80 -19.12 -22.23
C ARG A 400 -13.04 -18.21 -22.29
N LEU A 401 -13.04 -17.16 -21.47
CA LEU A 401 -14.01 -16.06 -21.52
C LEU A 401 -13.44 -14.85 -22.28
N ALA A 402 -14.26 -13.81 -22.44
CA ALA A 402 -13.83 -12.55 -23.01
C ALA A 402 -12.67 -11.93 -22.20
N PRO A 403 -11.70 -11.29 -22.86
CA PRO A 403 -10.61 -10.62 -22.16
C PRO A 403 -11.12 -9.39 -21.41
N ILE A 404 -10.40 -9.00 -20.36
CA ILE A 404 -10.59 -7.71 -19.70
C ILE A 404 -10.05 -6.63 -20.65
N LEU A 405 -10.87 -5.64 -20.99
CA LEU A 405 -10.52 -4.58 -21.93
C LEU A 405 -9.52 -3.59 -21.31
N LEU A 406 -8.56 -3.15 -22.12
CA LEU A 406 -7.56 -2.15 -21.76
C LEU A 406 -7.65 -0.97 -22.73
N ASN A 407 -7.74 0.26 -22.20
CA ASN A 407 -7.60 1.45 -23.03
C ASN A 407 -6.11 1.73 -23.27
N ARG A 408 -5.64 1.42 -24.47
CA ARG A 408 -4.25 1.61 -24.91
C ARG A 408 -4.09 2.65 -26.01
N THR A 409 -5.14 3.33 -26.40
CA THR A 409 -5.17 4.20 -27.59
C THR A 409 -5.51 5.66 -27.27
N ASP A 410 -6.37 5.91 -26.29
CA ASP A 410 -6.73 7.26 -25.88
C ASP A 410 -5.92 7.70 -24.67
N GLU A 411 -4.76 8.32 -24.92
CA GLU A 411 -3.85 8.82 -23.88
C GLU A 411 -4.45 9.93 -23.00
N ALA A 412 -5.50 10.59 -23.47
CA ALA A 412 -6.17 11.64 -22.72
C ALA A 412 -7.23 11.10 -21.75
N ALA A 413 -7.67 9.86 -21.93
CA ALA A 413 -8.67 9.25 -21.07
C ALA A 413 -8.11 8.89 -19.69
N PRO A 414 -8.90 9.01 -18.61
CA PRO A 414 -8.47 8.71 -17.25
C PRO A 414 -8.14 7.23 -17.02
N ASP A 415 -8.63 6.33 -17.87
CA ASP A 415 -8.39 4.89 -17.84
C ASP A 415 -7.27 4.43 -18.80
N PHE A 416 -6.54 5.35 -19.43
CA PHE A 416 -5.41 5.02 -20.29
C PHE A 416 -4.35 4.17 -19.57
N MET A 417 -3.95 3.07 -20.22
CA MET A 417 -2.92 2.15 -19.72
C MET A 417 -1.65 2.24 -20.56
N PRO A 418 -0.59 2.90 -20.07
CA PRO A 418 0.70 2.91 -20.73
C PRO A 418 1.40 1.54 -20.65
N GLY A 419 2.36 1.32 -21.57
CA GLY A 419 3.17 0.11 -21.62
C GLY A 419 2.50 -1.04 -22.36
N VAL A 420 2.92 -2.28 -22.09
CA VAL A 420 2.43 -3.47 -22.83
C VAL A 420 1.09 -3.99 -22.31
N GLY A 421 0.62 -3.53 -21.16
CA GLY A 421 -0.71 -3.87 -20.63
C GLY A 421 -0.70 -4.42 -19.21
N ALA A 422 -1.63 -5.33 -18.91
CA ALA A 422 -1.86 -5.94 -17.61
C ALA A 422 -1.94 -7.46 -17.69
N ILE A 423 -1.61 -8.13 -16.58
CA ILE A 423 -1.62 -9.59 -16.46
C ILE A 423 -2.04 -10.06 -15.07
N GLN A 424 -2.27 -11.36 -14.94
CA GLN A 424 -2.35 -12.08 -13.68
C GLN A 424 -3.37 -11.46 -12.71
N PRO A 425 -4.66 -11.39 -13.07
CA PRO A 425 -5.71 -10.87 -12.19
C PRO A 425 -5.73 -11.60 -10.84
N THR A 426 -6.10 -10.89 -9.78
CA THR A 426 -6.64 -11.52 -8.57
C THR A 426 -8.11 -11.14 -8.46
N LEU A 427 -8.97 -12.10 -8.11
CA LEU A 427 -10.42 -12.01 -8.25
C LEU A 427 -11.13 -12.10 -6.89
N TRP A 428 -12.31 -11.45 -6.80
CA TRP A 428 -13.28 -11.70 -5.73
C TRP A 428 -14.70 -11.46 -6.22
N GLU A 429 -15.66 -12.13 -5.60
CA GLU A 429 -17.09 -11.90 -5.79
C GLU A 429 -17.63 -11.15 -4.56
N SER A 430 -18.20 -9.95 -4.76
CA SER A 430 -18.76 -9.13 -3.67
C SER A 430 -20.24 -9.40 -3.41
N ALA A 431 -20.94 -9.86 -4.44
CA ALA A 431 -22.33 -10.34 -4.38
C ALA A 431 -22.54 -11.32 -5.54
N PRO A 432 -23.56 -12.18 -5.51
CA PRO A 432 -23.80 -13.15 -6.57
C PRO A 432 -23.79 -12.51 -7.97
N GLY A 433 -22.83 -12.93 -8.80
CA GLY A 433 -22.62 -12.43 -10.16
C GLY A 433 -21.81 -11.12 -10.26
N ARG A 434 -21.52 -10.44 -9.16
CA ARG A 434 -20.67 -9.24 -9.13
C ARG A 434 -19.23 -9.62 -8.83
N VAL A 435 -18.42 -9.66 -9.83
CA VAL A 435 -17.02 -10.09 -9.74
C VAL A 435 -16.10 -8.92 -10.05
N HIS A 436 -15.00 -8.85 -9.33
CA HIS A 436 -14.00 -7.78 -9.45
C HIS A 436 -12.62 -8.38 -9.68
N ALA A 437 -11.77 -7.61 -10.34
CA ALA A 437 -10.38 -7.98 -10.62
C ALA A 437 -9.43 -6.83 -10.30
N LEU A 438 -8.34 -7.13 -9.58
CA LEU A 438 -7.17 -6.26 -9.53
C LEU A 438 -6.06 -6.84 -10.41
N LEU A 439 -5.42 -5.99 -11.19
CA LEU A 439 -4.50 -6.35 -12.26
C LEU A 439 -3.09 -5.85 -11.96
N ARG A 440 -2.10 -6.75 -12.11
CA ARG A 440 -0.69 -6.39 -12.21
C ARG A 440 -0.43 -5.68 -13.53
N THR A 441 0.29 -4.54 -13.50
CA THR A 441 0.57 -3.73 -14.70
C THR A 441 2.02 -3.26 -14.77
N GLN A 442 2.41 -2.78 -15.94
CA GLN A 442 3.63 -1.97 -16.13
C GLN A 442 3.37 -0.46 -15.99
N ALA A 443 2.13 -0.05 -15.73
CA ALA A 443 1.71 1.34 -15.67
C ALA A 443 2.04 2.04 -14.33
N GLY A 444 2.81 1.40 -13.45
CA GLY A 444 3.17 1.94 -12.13
C GLY A 444 2.06 1.89 -11.09
N ARG A 445 0.86 1.43 -11.45
CA ARG A 445 -0.33 1.31 -10.59
C ARG A 445 -1.02 -0.02 -10.79
N VAL A 446 -1.72 -0.49 -9.78
CA VAL A 446 -2.71 -1.56 -9.91
C VAL A 446 -3.92 -1.02 -10.66
N TYR A 447 -4.44 -1.78 -11.61
CA TYR A 447 -5.70 -1.47 -12.29
C TYR A 447 -6.81 -2.38 -11.80
N ARG A 448 -8.04 -1.91 -11.90
CA ARG A 448 -9.25 -2.63 -11.52
C ARG A 448 -10.19 -2.78 -12.72
N SER A 449 -10.92 -3.88 -12.75
CA SER A 449 -12.04 -4.10 -13.68
C SER A 449 -13.16 -4.83 -12.95
N ASP A 450 -14.40 -4.58 -13.36
CA ASP A 450 -15.60 -5.09 -12.70
C ASP A 450 -16.51 -5.79 -13.70
N SER A 451 -17.19 -6.84 -13.24
CA SER A 451 -18.16 -7.64 -14.00
C SER A 451 -19.47 -7.75 -13.21
N GLU A 452 -20.58 -7.57 -13.90
CA GLU A 452 -21.95 -7.69 -13.35
C GLU A 452 -22.65 -9.00 -13.78
N ASP A 453 -21.97 -9.88 -14.54
CA ASP A 453 -22.53 -11.09 -15.15
C ASP A 453 -21.75 -12.37 -14.81
N GLY A 454 -21.06 -12.36 -13.66
CA GLY A 454 -20.29 -13.50 -13.17
C GLY A 454 -19.02 -13.74 -13.99
N GLY A 455 -18.33 -12.68 -14.39
CA GLY A 455 -17.03 -12.75 -15.05
C GLY A 455 -17.09 -12.99 -16.56
N ARG A 456 -18.28 -12.97 -17.19
CA ARG A 456 -18.42 -13.20 -18.63
C ARG A 456 -18.04 -11.98 -19.46
N THR A 457 -18.42 -10.79 -18.99
CA THR A 457 -17.99 -9.51 -19.55
C THR A 457 -17.41 -8.61 -18.48
N TRP A 458 -16.53 -7.70 -18.86
CA TRP A 458 -15.77 -6.85 -17.95
C TRP A 458 -15.80 -5.40 -18.40
N SER A 459 -15.82 -4.48 -17.43
CA SER A 459 -15.56 -3.06 -17.72
C SER A 459 -14.16 -2.88 -18.31
N THR A 460 -13.91 -1.79 -19.03
CA THR A 460 -12.54 -1.37 -19.33
C THR A 460 -11.78 -1.16 -18.01
N ALA A 461 -10.58 -1.72 -17.92
CA ALA A 461 -9.77 -1.61 -16.72
C ALA A 461 -9.35 -0.16 -16.46
N TYR A 462 -9.40 0.27 -15.22
CA TYR A 462 -9.09 1.64 -14.79
C TYR A 462 -8.08 1.67 -13.63
N PRO A 463 -7.27 2.74 -13.52
CA PRO A 463 -6.23 2.83 -12.50
C PRO A 463 -6.80 3.03 -11.11
N THR A 464 -6.24 2.34 -10.12
CA THR A 464 -6.49 2.57 -8.69
C THR A 464 -5.46 3.54 -8.09
N ALA A 465 -5.63 3.89 -6.82
CA ALA A 465 -4.61 4.62 -6.06
C ALA A 465 -3.40 3.74 -5.66
N LEU A 466 -3.52 2.41 -5.76
CA LEU A 466 -2.47 1.48 -5.35
C LEU A 466 -1.28 1.52 -6.31
N PRO A 467 -0.04 1.64 -5.81
CA PRO A 467 1.14 1.50 -6.65
C PRO A 467 1.33 0.04 -7.11
N ASN A 468 1.97 -0.15 -8.26
CA ASN A 468 2.46 -1.45 -8.71
C ASN A 468 3.82 -1.30 -9.38
N ASN A 469 4.75 -2.15 -9.01
CA ASN A 469 6.12 -2.19 -9.51
C ASN A 469 6.32 -3.26 -10.59
N ASN A 470 5.25 -3.68 -11.24
CA ASN A 470 5.24 -4.84 -12.13
C ASN A 470 5.66 -6.14 -11.44
N SER A 471 5.25 -6.32 -10.21
CA SER A 471 5.33 -7.59 -9.48
C SER A 471 3.94 -8.20 -9.27
N GLY A 472 3.89 -9.50 -9.05
CA GLY A 472 2.64 -10.22 -8.75
C GLY A 472 1.98 -9.67 -7.48
N ILE A 473 0.66 -9.66 -7.48
CA ILE A 473 -0.21 -9.32 -6.37
C ILE A 473 -1.17 -10.49 -6.14
N ASP A 474 -1.70 -10.65 -4.93
CA ASP A 474 -2.80 -11.60 -4.66
C ASP A 474 -3.69 -11.09 -3.52
N LEU A 475 -4.97 -11.48 -3.54
CA LEU A 475 -5.99 -11.02 -2.63
C LEU A 475 -6.72 -12.19 -1.96
N ALA A 476 -7.05 -12.02 -0.68
CA ALA A 476 -7.92 -12.92 0.07
C ALA A 476 -9.13 -12.16 0.63
N VAL A 477 -10.24 -12.88 0.81
CA VAL A 477 -11.49 -12.36 1.39
C VAL A 477 -11.74 -13.04 2.73
N ASP A 478 -12.06 -12.28 3.79
CA ASP A 478 -12.57 -12.78 5.07
C ASP A 478 -13.75 -11.94 5.52
N GLY A 479 -14.95 -12.50 5.44
CA GLY A 479 -16.21 -11.74 5.59
C GLY A 479 -16.30 -10.63 4.54
N ASP A 480 -16.54 -9.41 5.00
CA ASP A 480 -16.62 -8.21 4.13
C ASP A 480 -15.25 -7.55 3.90
N ALA A 481 -14.19 -8.08 4.49
CA ALA A 481 -12.85 -7.50 4.36
C ALA A 481 -12.02 -8.16 3.27
N LEU A 482 -11.30 -7.35 2.50
CA LEU A 482 -10.32 -7.77 1.50
C LEU A 482 -8.92 -7.54 2.05
N TYR A 483 -8.03 -8.49 1.82
CA TYR A 483 -6.61 -8.41 2.19
C TYR A 483 -5.76 -8.61 0.95
N LEU A 484 -5.07 -7.56 0.54
CA LEU A 484 -4.24 -7.54 -0.67
C LEU A 484 -2.76 -7.56 -0.29
N ALA A 485 -2.03 -8.57 -0.76
CA ALA A 485 -0.58 -8.66 -0.61
C ALA A 485 0.12 -8.11 -1.86
N LEU A 486 1.02 -7.14 -1.69
CA LEU A 486 1.74 -6.48 -2.79
C LEU A 486 3.03 -5.82 -2.33
N ASN A 487 3.86 -5.41 -3.31
CA ASN A 487 4.93 -4.44 -3.06
C ASN A 487 4.37 -3.03 -3.32
N PRO A 488 4.29 -2.14 -2.30
CA PRO A 488 3.74 -0.80 -2.44
C PRO A 488 4.75 0.17 -3.08
N THR A 489 5.32 -0.24 -4.19
CA THR A 489 6.31 0.49 -4.98
C THR A 489 5.81 0.65 -6.41
N THR A 490 6.34 1.62 -7.13
CA THR A 490 5.94 1.94 -8.50
C THR A 490 7.08 1.69 -9.49
N GLY A 491 6.78 1.69 -10.79
CA GLY A 491 7.75 1.54 -11.85
C GLY A 491 7.60 0.23 -12.64
N THR A 492 8.11 0.22 -13.87
CA THR A 492 8.01 -0.95 -14.77
C THR A 492 8.73 -2.19 -14.24
N TRP A 493 9.84 -1.99 -13.51
CA TRP A 493 10.59 -3.01 -12.78
C TRP A 493 11.11 -2.38 -11.48
N GLY A 494 10.18 -1.90 -10.65
CA GLY A 494 10.52 -1.23 -9.41
C GLY A 494 11.02 -2.17 -8.32
N PRO A 495 11.47 -1.61 -7.18
CA PRO A 495 11.94 -2.37 -6.02
C PRO A 495 10.91 -3.39 -5.55
N ARG A 496 11.35 -4.58 -5.14
CA ARG A 496 10.52 -5.67 -4.59
C ARG A 496 10.61 -5.74 -3.07
N THR A 497 10.86 -4.62 -2.45
CA THR A 497 10.85 -4.38 -1.01
C THR A 497 10.24 -3.00 -0.74
N PRO A 498 9.43 -2.81 0.33
CA PRO A 498 8.89 -3.86 1.20
C PRO A 498 7.82 -4.73 0.52
N LEU A 499 7.44 -5.84 1.18
CA LEU A 499 6.25 -6.62 0.88
C LEU A 499 5.25 -6.44 2.03
N VAL A 500 4.03 -6.06 1.71
CA VAL A 500 3.00 -5.74 2.71
C VAL A 500 1.68 -6.43 2.43
N VAL A 501 0.82 -6.46 3.44
CA VAL A 501 -0.62 -6.70 3.32
C VAL A 501 -1.36 -5.40 3.57
N MET A 502 -2.27 -5.06 2.70
CA MET A 502 -3.20 -3.94 2.88
C MET A 502 -4.62 -4.47 3.04
N LYS A 503 -5.46 -3.74 3.78
CA LYS A 503 -6.86 -4.12 4.07
C LYS A 503 -7.83 -3.11 3.46
N SER A 504 -8.91 -3.62 2.88
CA SER A 504 -10.07 -2.85 2.46
C SER A 504 -11.33 -3.35 3.18
N THR A 505 -12.25 -2.43 3.48
CA THR A 505 -13.60 -2.72 4.03
C THR A 505 -14.70 -2.04 3.21
N ASP A 506 -14.37 -1.53 2.03
CA ASP A 506 -15.25 -0.81 1.11
C ASP A 506 -15.24 -1.44 -0.30
N ASN A 507 -15.17 -2.77 -0.35
CA ASN A 507 -15.15 -3.55 -1.59
C ASN A 507 -13.97 -3.19 -2.53
N GLY A 508 -12.80 -2.83 -1.95
CA GLY A 508 -11.59 -2.56 -2.73
C GLY A 508 -11.54 -1.17 -3.36
N GLU A 509 -12.40 -0.24 -2.95
CA GLU A 509 -12.33 1.16 -3.36
C GLU A 509 -11.11 1.85 -2.74
N THR A 510 -10.86 1.59 -1.45
CA THR A 510 -9.67 2.05 -0.73
C THR A 510 -9.00 0.91 0.04
N PHE A 511 -7.70 1.03 0.21
CA PHE A 511 -6.90 0.10 0.99
C PHE A 511 -6.04 0.86 2.00
N ALA A 512 -6.02 0.38 3.24
CA ALA A 512 -5.15 0.86 4.31
C ALA A 512 -4.07 -0.18 4.62
N ASP A 513 -2.90 0.28 5.07
CA ASP A 513 -1.83 -0.62 5.50
C ASP A 513 -2.30 -1.48 6.68
N PHE A 514 -1.99 -2.77 6.63
CA PHE A 514 -2.40 -3.74 7.64
C PHE A 514 -1.20 -4.42 8.32
N ALA A 515 -0.25 -4.94 7.55
CA ALA A 515 0.94 -5.58 8.08
C ALA A 515 2.11 -5.54 7.09
N THR A 516 3.33 -5.50 7.59
CA THR A 516 4.57 -5.71 6.82
C THR A 516 5.01 -7.17 6.97
N LEU A 517 5.31 -7.82 5.85
CA LEU A 517 5.80 -9.20 5.79
C LEU A 517 7.32 -9.26 5.70
N ALA A 518 7.91 -8.35 4.93
CA ALA A 518 9.35 -8.23 4.75
C ALA A 518 9.70 -6.84 4.24
N ASP A 519 10.76 -6.25 4.75
CA ASP A 519 11.15 -4.87 4.42
C ASP A 519 12.67 -4.66 4.29
N ASP A 520 13.45 -5.72 4.27
CA ASP A 520 14.89 -5.63 4.14
C ASP A 520 15.28 -4.95 2.80
N PRO A 521 15.89 -3.77 2.83
CA PRO A 521 16.24 -3.03 1.62
C PRO A 521 17.49 -3.58 0.92
N ILE A 522 18.30 -4.40 1.61
CA ILE A 522 19.58 -4.89 1.11
C ILE A 522 19.64 -6.40 1.27
N ASP A 523 19.90 -7.13 0.17
CA ASP A 523 20.36 -8.52 0.27
C ASP A 523 21.78 -8.52 0.86
N ASP A 524 21.91 -8.96 2.11
CA ASP A 524 23.16 -8.99 2.91
C ASP A 524 24.36 -9.64 2.20
N ARG A 525 24.12 -10.44 1.16
CA ARG A 525 25.17 -11.21 0.48
C ARG A 525 25.81 -10.53 -0.70
N HIS A 526 25.11 -9.58 -1.37
CA HIS A 526 25.54 -9.02 -2.64
C HIS A 526 25.32 -7.52 -2.80
N GLY A 527 24.87 -6.81 -1.77
CA GLY A 527 24.55 -5.38 -1.82
C GLY A 527 23.43 -5.02 -2.81
N ARG A 528 22.57 -6.00 -3.15
CA ARG A 528 21.39 -5.81 -4.00
C ARG A 528 20.19 -5.53 -3.13
N GLU A 529 19.16 -4.88 -3.69
CA GLU A 529 17.87 -4.74 -3.01
C GLU A 529 17.25 -6.11 -2.74
N GLY A 530 16.65 -6.28 -1.54
CA GLY A 530 15.91 -7.48 -1.18
C GLY A 530 14.79 -7.76 -2.19
N GLN A 531 14.55 -9.04 -2.49
CA GLN A 531 13.49 -9.47 -3.40
C GLN A 531 12.43 -10.27 -2.65
N PHE A 532 11.45 -9.58 -2.11
CA PHE A 532 10.28 -10.16 -1.45
C PHE A 532 9.06 -9.93 -2.35
N CYS A 533 8.65 -10.94 -3.08
CA CYS A 533 7.69 -10.72 -4.16
C CYS A 533 6.86 -11.95 -4.47
N TYR A 534 5.90 -11.80 -5.37
CA TYR A 534 4.99 -12.86 -5.78
C TYR A 534 4.28 -13.49 -4.58
N PRO A 535 3.58 -12.68 -3.76
CA PRO A 535 2.82 -13.21 -2.65
C PRO A 535 1.65 -14.05 -3.13
N ALA A 536 1.31 -15.09 -2.39
CA ALA A 536 0.02 -15.77 -2.45
C ALA A 536 -0.62 -15.67 -1.07
N ILE A 537 -1.91 -15.34 -1.00
CA ILE A 537 -2.62 -15.12 0.26
C ILE A 537 -3.97 -15.85 0.25
N VAL A 538 -4.27 -16.57 1.31
CA VAL A 538 -5.54 -17.28 1.51
C VAL A 538 -6.04 -17.03 2.92
N ALA A 539 -7.31 -16.65 3.08
CA ALA A 539 -7.98 -16.53 4.36
C ALA A 539 -8.65 -17.87 4.72
N ARG A 540 -8.36 -18.40 5.91
CA ARG A 540 -9.00 -19.60 6.44
C ARG A 540 -8.94 -19.64 7.96
N GLY A 541 -10.06 -20.02 8.62
CA GLY A 541 -10.11 -20.21 10.06
C GLY A 541 -9.78 -18.95 10.87
N GLY A 542 -10.12 -17.75 10.37
CA GLY A 542 -9.77 -16.47 11.01
C GLY A 542 -8.28 -16.13 10.94
N ARG A 543 -7.58 -16.69 9.95
CA ARG A 543 -6.16 -16.43 9.69
C ARG A 543 -5.92 -16.14 8.22
N LEU A 544 -4.90 -15.32 7.94
CA LEU A 544 -4.31 -15.21 6.63
C LEU A 544 -3.08 -16.14 6.57
N HIS A 545 -3.03 -16.97 5.55
CA HIS A 545 -1.89 -17.78 5.21
C HIS A 545 -1.23 -17.18 3.98
N ILE A 546 0.03 -16.79 4.10
CA ILE A 546 0.72 -16.01 3.07
C ILE A 546 2.04 -16.69 2.76
N THR A 547 2.31 -16.94 1.48
CA THR A 547 3.64 -17.34 1.01
C THR A 547 4.17 -16.33 0.01
N TYR A 548 5.49 -16.18 -0.04
CA TYR A 548 6.14 -15.27 -0.99
C TYR A 548 7.57 -15.72 -1.29
N THR A 549 8.08 -15.27 -2.42
CA THR A 549 9.48 -15.49 -2.79
C THR A 549 10.41 -14.63 -1.95
N HIS A 550 11.36 -15.26 -1.28
CA HIS A 550 12.39 -14.60 -0.47
C HIS A 550 13.74 -14.69 -1.19
N ASN A 551 14.17 -13.57 -1.78
CA ASN A 551 15.46 -13.43 -2.48
C ASN A 551 15.73 -14.50 -3.56
N ARG A 552 14.68 -15.10 -4.13
CA ARG A 552 14.74 -16.27 -5.04
C ARG A 552 15.48 -17.49 -4.49
N LYS A 553 15.89 -17.46 -3.23
CA LYS A 553 16.63 -18.55 -2.57
C LYS A 553 15.74 -19.45 -1.71
N SER A 554 14.62 -18.91 -1.24
CA SER A 554 13.63 -19.65 -0.47
C SER A 554 12.22 -19.11 -0.74
N ILE A 555 11.23 -19.85 -0.29
CA ILE A 555 9.88 -19.37 -0.09
C ILE A 555 9.72 -19.07 1.41
N ALA A 556 9.13 -17.94 1.74
CA ALA A 556 8.76 -17.57 3.09
C ALA A 556 7.25 -17.76 3.31
N TYR A 557 6.86 -18.04 4.53
CA TYR A 557 5.49 -18.18 4.99
C TYR A 557 5.24 -17.29 6.20
N ALA A 558 4.14 -16.57 6.18
CA ALA A 558 3.62 -15.81 7.31
C ALA A 558 2.17 -16.22 7.60
N GLU A 559 1.82 -16.23 8.88
CA GLU A 559 0.47 -16.48 9.35
C GLU A 559 -0.01 -15.32 10.22
N ILE A 560 -1.07 -14.62 9.80
CA ILE A 560 -1.62 -13.47 10.50
C ILE A 560 -2.99 -13.82 11.07
N ARG A 561 -3.18 -13.68 12.39
CA ARG A 561 -4.49 -13.83 13.03
C ARG A 561 -5.36 -12.60 12.77
N LEU A 562 -6.58 -12.80 12.25
CA LEU A 562 -7.53 -11.75 11.91
C LEU A 562 -8.44 -11.33 13.07
N ARG A 563 -8.64 -12.24 14.04
CA ARG A 563 -9.43 -11.98 15.24
C ARG A 563 -8.50 -12.13 16.44
N GLU A 564 -8.37 -11.09 17.25
CA GLU A 564 -7.89 -11.25 18.62
C GLU A 564 -8.96 -12.07 19.34
N GLY A 565 -8.61 -13.29 19.77
CA GLY A 565 -9.46 -14.06 20.65
C GLY A 565 -9.68 -13.22 21.92
N ARG A 566 -10.92 -12.88 22.23
CA ARG A 566 -11.28 -12.59 23.62
C ARG A 566 -11.09 -13.93 24.35
N GLU A 567 -9.93 -14.08 25.01
CA GLU A 567 -9.79 -15.07 26.08
C GLU A 567 -10.61 -14.62 27.29
#